data_431397f84b19d38696e08870f97b6099
#
_entry.id   431397f84b19d38696e08870f97b6099
#
_cell.length_a   1.000
_cell.length_b   1.000
_cell.length_c   1.000
_cell.angle_alpha   90.00
_cell.angle_beta   90.00
_cell.angle_gamma   90.00
#
_symmetry.space_group_name_H-M   'P 1'
#
loop_
_entity.id
_entity.type
_entity.pdbx_description
1 polymer ?
#
loop_
_entity_poly.entity_id
_entity_poly.type
_entity_poly.pdbx_seq_one_letter_code
_entity_poly.pdbx_strand_id
1 'polypeptide(L)'
;MPGLIDAHIHAYASDVNVAKIDAAGEPYRTAHAARMLEFALNSGFTTVRDVGGGDYSLSRAIEDKLIRGPRFLYAGKVLSMTGGHGDTRQASEGAHPHCCACGVTNSFAVIADGVDECVKAAREELRRGAHCIKIMASGGVASPTDPIWMNQYREDEIRAIVNETSERRTYTSAHCHPASSIRRCVECGVRVIEHGTLIDAATAELAAARGVYIVPTMAIIFALIELGKKLGFPAQSMAKVHEVFDQALSGMNLMRKAGVKIGLGTDLLGETYSHQCREFTIRREVFSPLEILRQATSLNAEILQQKGKLGCIAPDAHADLIVVEGDPLANIDLLAADGKNLRLIMRAGEIMRNTL
;
A
#
# COMPACT_ATOMS: atom_id res chain seq x y z
N MET A 1 -21.49 2.55 10.19
CA MET A 1 -20.88 1.62 9.21
C MET A 1 -19.60 1.00 9.78
N PRO A 2 -19.04 -0.08 9.20
CA PRO A 2 -17.72 -0.55 9.61
C PRO A 2 -16.67 0.55 9.48
N GLY A 3 -15.61 0.46 10.28
CA GLY A 3 -14.44 1.32 10.12
C GLY A 3 -13.77 1.10 8.75
N LEU A 4 -13.18 2.16 8.21
CA LEU A 4 -12.51 2.14 6.92
C LEU A 4 -11.17 1.41 7.01
N ILE A 5 -10.74 0.83 5.90
CA ILE A 5 -9.47 0.12 5.75
C ILE A 5 -8.70 0.74 4.59
N ASP A 6 -7.47 1.20 4.83
CA ASP A 6 -6.50 1.55 3.78
C ASP A 6 -5.53 0.39 3.58
N ALA A 7 -5.59 -0.25 2.42
CA ALA A 7 -4.81 -1.46 2.15
C ALA A 7 -3.41 -1.18 1.58
N HIS A 8 -2.99 0.09 1.47
CA HIS A 8 -1.67 0.45 0.95
C HIS A 8 -1.19 1.78 1.51
N ILE A 9 -0.37 1.74 2.54
CA ILE A 9 0.32 2.90 3.10
C ILE A 9 1.81 2.61 3.27
N HIS A 10 2.57 3.68 3.59
CA HIS A 10 3.97 3.64 3.97
C HIS A 10 4.20 4.57 5.17
N ALA A 11 4.02 4.06 6.38
CA ALA A 11 4.00 4.87 7.60
C ALA A 11 5.33 5.61 7.85
N TYR A 12 6.46 4.97 7.56
CA TYR A 12 7.80 5.56 7.74
C TYR A 12 8.27 6.42 6.56
N ALA A 13 7.47 6.56 5.49
CA ALA A 13 7.80 7.43 4.36
C ALA A 13 7.61 8.90 4.72
N SER A 14 8.59 9.50 5.37
CA SER A 14 8.55 10.87 5.89
C SER A 14 8.81 11.95 4.83
N ASP A 15 9.15 11.58 3.60
CA ASP A 15 9.39 12.51 2.48
C ASP A 15 8.92 11.87 1.17
N VAL A 16 8.48 12.69 0.21
CA VAL A 16 8.14 12.21 -1.14
C VAL A 16 9.39 11.80 -1.93
N ASN A 17 10.55 12.36 -1.61
CA ASN A 17 11.83 11.94 -2.15
C ASN A 17 12.40 10.80 -1.30
N VAL A 18 12.26 9.57 -1.79
CA VAL A 18 12.66 8.35 -1.05
C VAL A 18 14.14 8.34 -0.63
N ALA A 19 15.02 9.02 -1.37
CA ALA A 19 16.44 9.11 -1.01
C ALA A 19 16.68 9.94 0.28
N LYS A 20 15.72 10.77 0.70
CA LYS A 20 15.82 11.56 1.93
C LYS A 20 15.30 10.83 3.16
N ILE A 21 14.52 9.77 2.98
CA ILE A 21 13.83 9.09 4.08
C ILE A 21 14.85 8.48 5.06
N ASP A 22 15.86 7.79 4.56
CA ASP A 22 16.89 7.18 5.41
C ASP A 22 17.76 8.22 6.09
N ALA A 23 18.05 9.34 5.42
CA ALA A 23 18.82 10.45 5.97
C ALA A 23 18.10 11.18 7.13
N ALA A 24 16.78 11.10 7.21
CA ALA A 24 15.99 11.71 8.27
C ALA A 24 16.17 11.04 9.65
N GLY A 25 16.71 9.82 9.68
CA GLY A 25 16.88 9.05 10.91
C GLY A 25 15.59 8.43 11.46
N GLU A 26 15.74 7.33 12.19
CA GLU A 26 14.61 6.55 12.69
C GLU A 26 13.68 7.31 13.66
N PRO A 27 14.19 8.09 14.66
CA PRO A 27 13.31 8.83 15.57
C PRO A 27 12.41 9.84 14.86
N TYR A 28 12.93 10.52 13.82
CA TYR A 28 12.14 11.46 13.03
C TYR A 28 11.05 10.75 12.24
N ARG A 29 11.40 9.64 11.58
CA ARG A 29 10.44 8.82 10.82
C ARG A 29 9.35 8.25 11.72
N THR A 30 9.70 7.82 12.93
CA THR A 30 8.71 7.33 13.90
C THR A 30 7.74 8.43 14.35
N ALA A 31 8.23 9.63 14.61
CA ALA A 31 7.37 10.77 14.94
C ALA A 31 6.44 11.14 13.78
N HIS A 32 6.95 11.12 12.53
CA HIS A 32 6.14 11.32 11.33
C HIS A 32 5.08 10.22 11.18
N ALA A 33 5.46 8.96 11.36
CA ALA A 33 4.53 7.81 11.30
C ALA A 33 3.39 7.95 12.33
N ALA A 34 3.71 8.36 13.56
CA ALA A 34 2.70 8.59 14.59
C ALA A 34 1.67 9.65 14.16
N ARG A 35 2.14 10.76 13.58
CA ARG A 35 1.27 11.84 13.06
C ARG A 35 0.38 11.36 11.90
N MET A 36 0.98 10.65 10.94
CA MET A 36 0.27 10.08 9.80
C MET A 36 -0.82 9.09 10.26
N LEU A 37 -0.48 8.18 11.16
CA LEU A 37 -1.40 7.16 11.67
C LEU A 37 -2.53 7.77 12.51
N GLU A 38 -2.25 8.81 13.28
CA GLU A 38 -3.29 9.54 14.01
C GLU A 38 -4.24 10.27 13.03
N PHE A 39 -3.72 10.85 11.96
CA PHE A 39 -4.54 11.45 10.90
C PHE A 39 -5.44 10.39 10.24
N ALA A 40 -4.90 9.23 9.86
CA ALA A 40 -5.66 8.13 9.29
C ALA A 40 -6.80 7.69 10.20
N LEU A 41 -6.53 7.48 11.50
CA LEU A 41 -7.55 7.12 12.47
C LEU A 41 -8.64 8.20 12.60
N ASN A 42 -8.25 9.46 12.68
CA ASN A 42 -9.19 10.59 12.76
C ASN A 42 -10.03 10.76 11.48
N SER A 43 -9.53 10.26 10.34
CA SER A 43 -10.24 10.21 9.05
C SER A 43 -11.15 8.98 8.92
N GLY A 44 -11.22 8.11 9.95
CA GLY A 44 -12.10 6.95 10.00
C GLY A 44 -11.47 5.63 9.54
N PHE A 45 -10.18 5.64 9.17
CA PHE A 45 -9.46 4.41 8.88
C PHE A 45 -9.08 3.72 10.18
N THR A 46 -9.82 2.69 10.57
CA THR A 46 -9.58 1.92 11.80
C THR A 46 -8.54 0.82 11.61
N THR A 47 -8.23 0.47 10.36
CA THR A 47 -7.19 -0.49 9.98
C THR A 47 -6.41 0.04 8.78
N VAL A 48 -5.09 -0.18 8.79
CA VAL A 48 -4.19 0.10 7.66
C VAL A 48 -3.27 -1.08 7.40
N ARG A 49 -2.84 -1.25 6.14
CA ARG A 49 -1.79 -2.18 5.75
C ARG A 49 -0.60 -1.38 5.21
N ASP A 50 0.51 -1.40 5.95
CA ASP A 50 1.78 -0.90 5.47
C ASP A 50 2.46 -1.96 4.59
N VAL A 51 2.72 -1.61 3.35
CA VAL A 51 3.30 -2.53 2.36
C VAL A 51 4.77 -2.25 2.08
N GLY A 52 5.43 -1.51 2.94
CA GLY A 52 6.88 -1.29 2.86
C GLY A 52 7.39 -0.36 3.93
N GLY A 53 8.30 -0.87 4.74
CA GLY A 53 8.98 -0.14 5.82
C GLY A 53 8.38 -0.35 7.21
N GLY A 54 7.05 -0.47 7.33
CA GLY A 54 6.39 -0.71 8.61
C GLY A 54 6.83 -2.03 9.26
N ASP A 55 6.93 -2.06 10.59
CA ASP A 55 7.51 -3.16 11.31
C ASP A 55 6.75 -3.53 12.60
N TYR A 56 7.25 -4.59 13.26
CA TYR A 56 6.77 -5.06 14.56
C TYR A 56 6.77 -3.96 15.62
N SER A 57 7.80 -3.10 15.66
CA SER A 57 7.95 -2.09 16.70
C SER A 57 6.87 -1.03 16.62
N LEU A 58 6.53 -0.58 15.42
CA LEU A 58 5.44 0.37 15.20
C LEU A 58 4.08 -0.25 15.51
N SER A 59 3.83 -1.50 15.06
CA SER A 59 2.61 -2.24 15.40
C SER A 59 2.45 -2.37 16.91
N ARG A 60 3.51 -2.78 17.60
CA ARG A 60 3.53 -2.93 19.06
C ARG A 60 3.29 -1.61 19.79
N ALA A 61 3.90 -0.51 19.33
CA ALA A 61 3.71 0.81 19.92
C ALA A 61 2.25 1.28 19.86
N ILE A 62 1.53 0.91 18.79
CA ILE A 62 0.09 1.20 18.67
C ILE A 62 -0.74 0.31 19.61
N GLU A 63 -0.40 -0.98 19.71
CA GLU A 63 -1.09 -1.93 20.61
C GLU A 63 -0.91 -1.55 22.08
N ASP A 64 0.31 -1.16 22.46
CA ASP A 64 0.65 -0.69 23.81
C ASP A 64 0.15 0.76 24.08
N LYS A 65 -0.54 1.39 23.11
CA LYS A 65 -1.11 2.74 23.19
C LYS A 65 -0.05 3.86 23.38
N LEU A 66 1.20 3.59 23.02
CA LEU A 66 2.25 4.62 22.97
C LEU A 66 2.05 5.56 21.79
N ILE A 67 1.47 5.05 20.70
CA ILE A 67 1.10 5.80 19.51
C ILE A 67 -0.41 5.62 19.29
N ARG A 68 -1.11 6.73 19.08
CA ARG A 68 -2.52 6.71 18.71
C ARG A 68 -2.63 6.46 17.20
N GLY A 69 -3.27 5.38 16.79
CA GLY A 69 -3.37 5.01 15.38
C GLY A 69 -4.39 3.89 15.13
N PRO A 70 -4.58 3.51 13.85
CA PRO A 70 -5.40 2.38 13.45
C PRO A 70 -4.74 1.05 13.82
N ARG A 71 -5.47 -0.07 13.66
CA ARG A 71 -4.87 -1.42 13.62
C ARG A 71 -3.85 -1.45 12.50
N PHE A 72 -2.62 -1.86 12.81
CA PHE A 72 -1.49 -1.77 11.90
C PHE A 72 -1.04 -3.16 11.45
N LEU A 73 -1.30 -3.48 10.20
CA LEU A 73 -0.76 -4.67 9.52
C LEU A 73 0.41 -4.24 8.65
N TYR A 74 1.47 -5.04 8.56
CA TYR A 74 2.68 -4.64 7.85
C TYR A 74 3.29 -5.79 7.04
N ALA A 75 4.01 -5.43 5.97
CA ALA A 75 4.80 -6.34 5.15
C ALA A 75 6.27 -6.42 5.57
N GLY A 76 6.73 -5.49 6.42
CA GLY A 76 8.15 -5.33 6.68
C GLY A 76 8.86 -4.62 5.53
N LYS A 77 10.11 -4.96 5.27
CA LYS A 77 10.84 -4.45 4.12
C LYS A 77 10.34 -5.11 2.83
N VAL A 78 10.23 -4.32 1.78
CA VAL A 78 9.93 -4.86 0.45
C VAL A 78 11.12 -5.63 -0.10
N LEU A 79 10.88 -6.70 -0.85
CA LEU A 79 11.92 -7.40 -1.56
C LEU A 79 12.08 -6.79 -2.96
N SER A 80 13.31 -6.45 -3.35
CA SER A 80 13.63 -5.89 -4.66
C SER A 80 14.93 -6.48 -5.18
N MET A 81 15.03 -6.61 -6.49
CA MET A 81 16.28 -7.00 -7.14
C MET A 81 17.24 -5.81 -7.23
N THR A 82 18.53 -6.08 -7.50
CA THR A 82 19.52 -5.05 -7.84
C THR A 82 19.04 -4.22 -9.03
N GLY A 83 19.07 -2.88 -8.88
CA GLY A 83 18.55 -1.93 -9.88
C GLY A 83 17.03 -1.95 -10.03
N GLY A 84 16.30 -2.60 -9.13
CA GLY A 84 14.84 -2.62 -9.09
C GLY A 84 14.24 -1.45 -8.32
N HIS A 85 12.91 -1.39 -8.23
CA HIS A 85 12.18 -0.26 -7.66
C HIS A 85 12.47 0.04 -6.19
N GLY A 86 12.89 -0.97 -5.42
CA GLY A 86 13.35 -0.79 -4.04
C GLY A 86 14.84 -0.44 -3.90
N ASP A 87 15.60 -0.43 -4.99
CA ASP A 87 17.00 -0.03 -5.00
C ASP A 87 17.11 1.48 -5.28
N THR A 88 17.24 2.25 -4.22
CA THR A 88 17.24 3.73 -4.29
C THR A 88 18.60 4.32 -4.67
N ARG A 89 19.62 3.50 -4.91
CA ARG A 89 20.98 3.96 -5.26
C ARG A 89 20.99 4.64 -6.63
N GLN A 90 21.75 5.74 -6.71
CA GLN A 90 22.01 6.42 -7.97
C GLN A 90 22.99 5.61 -8.83
N ALA A 91 22.98 5.81 -10.15
CA ALA A 91 23.89 5.12 -11.06
C ALA A 91 25.38 5.38 -10.76
N SER A 92 25.71 6.47 -10.07
CA SER A 92 27.07 6.80 -9.63
C SER A 92 27.49 6.10 -8.33
N GLU A 93 26.55 5.45 -7.62
CA GLU A 93 26.82 4.79 -6.34
C GLU A 93 27.14 3.31 -6.58
N GLY A 94 28.31 2.87 -6.07
CA GLY A 94 28.73 1.48 -6.12
C GLY A 94 27.94 0.57 -5.19
N ALA A 95 28.20 -0.73 -5.28
CA ALA A 95 27.70 -1.67 -4.28
C ALA A 95 28.27 -1.27 -2.91
N HIS A 96 27.38 -1.04 -1.93
CA HIS A 96 27.83 -0.84 -0.56
C HIS A 96 28.44 -2.16 -0.07
N PRO A 97 29.72 -2.16 0.37
CA PRO A 97 30.28 -3.36 1.00
C PRO A 97 29.41 -3.70 2.21
N HIS A 98 29.05 -4.96 2.35
CA HIS A 98 28.38 -5.45 3.56
C HIS A 98 29.26 -5.17 4.77
N CYS A 99 29.09 -4.02 5.37
CA CYS A 99 29.70 -3.74 6.65
C CYS A 99 28.83 -4.38 7.73
N CYS A 100 29.32 -5.48 8.32
CA CYS A 100 28.67 -6.15 9.43
C CYS A 100 28.43 -5.25 10.67
N ALA A 101 29.08 -4.08 10.72
CA ALA A 101 28.96 -3.14 11.83
C ALA A 101 28.02 -1.96 11.57
N CYS A 102 27.82 -1.54 10.32
CA CYS A 102 27.07 -0.34 9.98
C CYS A 102 25.94 -0.55 8.99
N GLY A 103 25.60 -1.83 8.66
CA GLY A 103 24.51 -2.23 7.79
C GLY A 103 23.76 -1.05 7.13
N VAL A 104 24.28 -0.52 6.01
CA VAL A 104 23.52 0.43 5.20
C VAL A 104 22.41 -0.37 4.54
N THR A 105 21.44 -0.70 5.35
CA THR A 105 20.18 -1.25 4.87
C THR A 105 19.30 -0.07 4.54
N ASN A 106 18.87 0.03 3.32
CA ASN A 106 17.71 0.83 2.97
C ASN A 106 16.58 0.47 3.95
N SER A 107 15.96 1.45 4.59
CA SER A 107 14.93 1.21 5.60
C SER A 107 13.68 0.56 5.02
N PHE A 108 13.44 0.71 3.72
CA PHE A 108 12.26 0.24 3.03
C PHE A 108 12.43 -1.11 2.33
N ALA A 109 13.64 -1.44 1.84
CA ALA A 109 13.85 -2.58 0.97
C ALA A 109 15.00 -3.47 1.43
N VAL A 110 14.87 -4.74 1.08
CA VAL A 110 15.95 -5.73 1.04
C VAL A 110 16.25 -6.00 -0.43
N ILE A 111 17.51 -5.82 -0.83
CA ILE A 111 17.97 -6.21 -2.17
C ILE A 111 18.34 -7.68 -2.11
N ALA A 112 17.69 -8.49 -2.92
CA ALA A 112 17.83 -9.94 -2.95
C ALA A 112 17.77 -10.43 -4.41
N ASP A 113 18.81 -11.06 -4.87
CA ASP A 113 18.93 -11.59 -6.23
C ASP A 113 19.10 -13.11 -6.19
N GLY A 114 18.36 -13.80 -7.05
CA GLY A 114 18.33 -15.25 -7.07
C GLY A 114 17.40 -15.87 -6.03
N VAL A 115 17.02 -17.11 -6.26
CA VAL A 115 16.03 -17.84 -5.45
C VAL A 115 16.43 -17.91 -3.97
N ASP A 116 17.70 -18.21 -3.68
CA ASP A 116 18.14 -18.44 -2.31
C ASP A 116 18.10 -17.16 -1.46
N GLU A 117 18.49 -16.00 -2.02
CA GLU A 117 18.41 -14.72 -1.32
C GLU A 117 16.96 -14.27 -1.14
N CYS A 118 16.14 -14.46 -2.17
CA CYS A 118 14.69 -14.16 -2.10
C CYS A 118 13.99 -14.97 -1.01
N VAL A 119 14.27 -16.28 -0.93
CA VAL A 119 13.75 -17.18 0.10
C VAL A 119 14.20 -16.72 1.49
N LYS A 120 15.49 -16.41 1.65
CA LYS A 120 16.06 -15.93 2.92
C LYS A 120 15.40 -14.62 3.35
N ALA A 121 15.25 -13.65 2.44
CA ALA A 121 14.62 -12.36 2.73
C ALA A 121 13.14 -12.52 3.11
N ALA A 122 12.38 -13.32 2.37
CA ALA A 122 10.98 -13.60 2.67
C ALA A 122 10.81 -14.24 4.06
N ARG A 123 11.65 -15.24 4.37
CA ARG A 123 11.64 -15.91 5.69
C ARG A 123 11.97 -14.95 6.82
N GLU A 124 12.90 -14.01 6.63
CA GLU A 124 13.27 -13.03 7.65
C GLU A 124 12.13 -12.08 7.95
N GLU A 125 11.46 -11.51 6.94
CA GLU A 125 10.31 -10.63 7.19
C GLU A 125 9.14 -11.40 7.83
N LEU A 126 8.86 -12.63 7.40
CA LEU A 126 7.85 -13.50 8.03
C LEU A 126 8.22 -13.86 9.49
N ARG A 127 9.51 -14.11 9.79
CA ARG A 127 10.00 -14.32 11.16
C ARG A 127 9.78 -13.10 12.04
N ARG A 128 9.90 -11.88 11.46
CA ARG A 128 9.67 -10.61 12.14
C ARG A 128 8.20 -10.26 12.29
N GLY A 129 7.28 -11.14 11.88
CA GLY A 129 5.85 -11.01 12.06
C GLY A 129 5.12 -10.29 10.93
N ALA A 130 5.74 -10.17 9.75
CA ALA A 130 5.07 -9.62 8.57
C ALA A 130 3.78 -10.38 8.25
N HIS A 131 2.71 -9.65 7.96
CA HIS A 131 1.39 -10.18 7.61
C HIS A 131 1.28 -10.62 6.16
N CYS A 132 2.18 -10.15 5.31
CA CYS A 132 2.35 -10.53 3.91
C CYS A 132 3.77 -10.19 3.48
N ILE A 133 4.19 -10.68 2.31
CA ILE A 133 5.45 -10.24 1.68
C ILE A 133 5.12 -9.32 0.52
N LYS A 134 5.79 -8.16 0.46
CA LYS A 134 5.72 -7.24 -0.67
C LYS A 134 6.97 -7.38 -1.52
N ILE A 135 6.76 -7.54 -2.83
CA ILE A 135 7.84 -7.54 -3.83
C ILE A 135 7.71 -6.37 -4.80
N MET A 136 8.81 -5.94 -5.37
CA MET A 136 8.84 -5.02 -6.50
C MET A 136 8.98 -5.84 -7.79
N ALA A 137 7.92 -5.90 -8.60
CA ALA A 137 7.88 -6.73 -9.81
C ALA A 137 7.87 -5.93 -11.12
N SER A 138 7.85 -4.61 -11.02
CA SER A 138 8.11 -3.72 -12.16
C SER A 138 8.87 -2.47 -11.71
N GLY A 139 9.34 -1.72 -12.70
CA GLY A 139 9.76 -0.34 -12.46
C GLY A 139 8.62 0.51 -11.93
N GLY A 140 8.98 1.60 -11.26
CA GLY A 140 8.02 2.51 -10.62
C GLY A 140 8.44 3.97 -10.69
N VAL A 141 7.60 4.81 -10.10
CA VAL A 141 7.72 6.27 -10.21
C VAL A 141 8.84 6.84 -9.34
N ALA A 142 9.00 6.33 -8.12
CA ALA A 142 9.85 6.94 -7.10
C ALA A 142 11.34 6.64 -7.23
N SER A 143 11.72 5.55 -7.88
CA SER A 143 13.10 5.08 -8.02
C SER A 143 13.86 5.79 -9.16
N PRO A 144 15.21 5.92 -9.05
CA PRO A 144 15.97 6.73 -10.00
C PRO A 144 16.34 5.99 -11.30
N THR A 145 16.51 4.66 -11.28
CA THR A 145 17.20 3.93 -12.35
C THR A 145 16.34 2.95 -13.14
N ASP A 146 15.14 2.62 -12.67
CA ASP A 146 14.26 1.64 -13.28
C ASP A 146 13.11 2.30 -14.07
N PRO A 147 12.99 2.08 -15.38
CA PRO A 147 11.86 2.57 -16.15
C PRO A 147 10.58 1.78 -15.82
N ILE A 148 9.39 2.45 -15.95
CA ILE A 148 8.08 1.87 -15.60
C ILE A 148 7.83 0.52 -16.29
N TRP A 149 8.20 0.39 -17.56
CA TRP A 149 7.99 -0.82 -18.36
C TRP A 149 8.86 -2.02 -17.98
N MET A 150 9.90 -1.82 -17.15
CA MET A 150 10.85 -2.87 -16.79
C MET A 150 10.19 -3.92 -15.91
N ASN A 151 10.12 -5.15 -16.37
CA ASN A 151 9.76 -6.29 -15.53
C ASN A 151 10.90 -6.62 -14.57
N GLN A 152 10.57 -6.78 -13.30
CA GLN A 152 11.54 -7.09 -12.24
C GLN A 152 11.26 -8.47 -11.67
N TYR A 153 12.31 -9.11 -11.13
CA TYR A 153 12.33 -10.50 -10.75
C TYR A 153 12.00 -11.48 -11.89
N ARG A 154 12.64 -12.61 -11.87
CA ARG A 154 12.33 -13.76 -12.72
C ARG A 154 11.18 -14.55 -12.13
N GLU A 155 10.55 -15.38 -12.93
CA GLU A 155 9.42 -16.20 -12.47
C GLU A 155 9.79 -17.18 -11.36
N ASP A 156 10.99 -17.76 -11.42
CA ASP A 156 11.49 -18.69 -10.40
C ASP A 156 11.66 -18.01 -9.03
N GLU A 157 12.14 -16.75 -9.01
CA GLU A 157 12.26 -15.93 -7.80
C GLU A 157 10.86 -15.59 -7.24
N ILE A 158 9.93 -15.12 -8.09
CA ILE A 158 8.56 -14.81 -7.67
C ILE A 158 7.86 -16.06 -7.10
N ARG A 159 7.97 -17.20 -7.80
CA ARG A 159 7.37 -18.47 -7.33
C ARG A 159 7.97 -18.94 -6.02
N ALA A 160 9.28 -18.77 -5.82
CA ALA A 160 9.93 -19.12 -4.56
C ALA A 160 9.39 -18.27 -3.39
N ILE A 161 9.22 -16.96 -3.58
CA ILE A 161 8.64 -16.07 -2.56
C ILE A 161 7.17 -16.45 -2.29
N VAL A 162 6.37 -16.72 -3.34
CA VAL A 162 4.98 -17.13 -3.21
C VAL A 162 4.87 -18.45 -2.42
N ASN A 163 5.76 -19.40 -2.65
CA ASN A 163 5.79 -20.65 -1.89
C ASN A 163 6.06 -20.40 -0.40
N GLU A 164 7.01 -19.53 -0.04
CA GLU A 164 7.30 -19.20 1.36
C GLU A 164 6.09 -18.57 2.08
N THR A 165 5.36 -17.69 1.39
CA THR A 165 4.14 -17.09 1.96
C THR A 165 3.02 -18.12 2.10
N SER A 166 2.88 -19.04 1.15
CA SER A 166 1.87 -20.11 1.19
C SER A 166 2.10 -21.07 2.36
N GLU A 167 3.35 -21.48 2.63
CA GLU A 167 3.71 -22.31 3.77
C GLU A 167 3.41 -21.64 5.12
N ARG A 168 3.43 -20.31 5.16
CA ARG A 168 3.04 -19.52 6.33
C ARG A 168 1.57 -19.12 6.36
N ARG A 169 0.76 -19.64 5.40
CA ARG A 169 -0.69 -19.34 5.26
C ARG A 169 -0.97 -17.85 5.11
N THR A 170 -0.05 -17.13 4.47
CA THR A 170 -0.20 -15.73 4.12
C THR A 170 -0.06 -15.54 2.61
N TYR A 171 0.27 -14.35 2.13
CA TYR A 171 0.27 -14.06 0.71
C TYR A 171 1.39 -13.12 0.30
N THR A 172 1.71 -13.15 -1.00
CA THR A 172 2.58 -12.20 -1.66
C THR A 172 1.75 -11.09 -2.31
N SER A 173 2.21 -9.85 -2.15
CA SER A 173 1.73 -8.65 -2.83
C SER A 173 2.83 -8.10 -3.72
N ALA A 174 2.51 -7.57 -4.91
CA ALA A 174 3.49 -7.10 -5.88
C ALA A 174 3.18 -5.70 -6.39
N HIS A 175 4.18 -4.79 -6.33
CA HIS A 175 4.17 -3.57 -7.09
C HIS A 175 4.28 -3.88 -8.58
N CYS A 176 3.29 -3.47 -9.36
CA CYS A 176 3.27 -3.63 -10.82
C CYS A 176 2.52 -2.48 -11.47
N HIS A 177 3.10 -1.86 -12.50
CA HIS A 177 2.41 -0.93 -13.37
C HIS A 177 2.02 -1.56 -14.72
N PRO A 178 2.95 -2.13 -15.53
CA PRO A 178 2.65 -2.61 -16.88
C PRO A 178 1.93 -3.97 -16.89
N ALA A 179 1.08 -4.18 -17.89
CA ALA A 179 0.35 -5.43 -18.08
C ALA A 179 1.25 -6.68 -18.09
N SER A 180 2.47 -6.58 -18.66
CA SER A 180 3.43 -7.69 -18.70
C SER A 180 3.86 -8.17 -17.31
N SER A 181 4.14 -7.24 -16.38
CA SER A 181 4.50 -7.57 -14.99
C SER A 181 3.30 -8.12 -14.22
N ILE A 182 2.13 -7.52 -14.41
CA ILE A 182 0.88 -7.98 -13.77
C ILE A 182 0.61 -9.42 -14.19
N ARG A 183 0.65 -9.72 -15.49
CA ARG A 183 0.46 -11.08 -16.02
C ARG A 183 1.43 -12.07 -15.42
N ARG A 184 2.74 -11.75 -15.41
CA ARG A 184 3.79 -12.59 -14.80
C ARG A 184 3.48 -12.87 -13.33
N CYS A 185 3.15 -11.85 -12.54
CA CYS A 185 2.80 -12.02 -11.13
C CYS A 185 1.57 -12.90 -10.91
N VAL A 186 0.51 -12.69 -11.70
CA VAL A 186 -0.72 -13.50 -11.66
C VAL A 186 -0.42 -14.97 -11.98
N GLU A 187 0.38 -15.25 -13.02
CA GLU A 187 0.77 -16.61 -13.44
C GLU A 187 1.71 -17.29 -12.43
N CYS A 188 2.47 -16.50 -11.67
CA CYS A 188 3.33 -16.99 -10.57
C CYS A 188 2.58 -17.19 -9.24
N GLY A 189 1.29 -16.82 -9.14
CA GLY A 189 0.48 -17.05 -7.94
C GLY A 189 0.48 -15.88 -6.94
N VAL A 190 0.92 -14.70 -7.33
CA VAL A 190 0.79 -13.48 -6.51
C VAL A 190 -0.68 -13.19 -6.28
N ARG A 191 -1.06 -12.95 -5.02
CA ARG A 191 -2.47 -12.75 -4.64
C ARG A 191 -2.95 -11.30 -4.81
N VAL A 192 -2.09 -10.32 -4.59
CA VAL A 192 -2.45 -8.90 -4.61
C VAL A 192 -1.50 -8.15 -5.53
N ILE A 193 -2.04 -7.38 -6.45
CA ILE A 193 -1.30 -6.44 -7.27
C ILE A 193 -1.54 -5.03 -6.72
N GLU A 194 -0.48 -4.31 -6.46
CA GLU A 194 -0.50 -2.90 -6.10
C GLU A 194 -0.37 -2.05 -7.38
N HIS A 195 -1.12 -0.98 -7.45
CA HIS A 195 -1.22 -0.05 -8.57
C HIS A 195 -1.94 -0.62 -9.81
N GLY A 196 -1.26 -1.35 -10.66
CA GLY A 196 -1.85 -1.91 -11.87
C GLY A 196 -2.30 -0.86 -12.90
N THR A 197 -1.75 0.35 -12.87
CA THR A 197 -2.25 1.52 -13.61
C THR A 197 -2.20 1.37 -15.13
N LEU A 198 -1.25 0.60 -15.66
CA LEU A 198 -1.05 0.37 -17.11
C LEU A 198 -1.55 -1.02 -17.53
N ILE A 199 -2.61 -1.51 -16.87
CA ILE A 199 -3.22 -2.81 -17.20
C ILE A 199 -3.97 -2.73 -18.53
N ASP A 200 -3.88 -3.78 -19.33
CA ASP A 200 -4.71 -3.98 -20.52
C ASP A 200 -5.94 -4.86 -20.22
N ALA A 201 -6.90 -4.90 -21.15
CA ALA A 201 -8.14 -5.64 -20.99
C ALA A 201 -7.89 -7.16 -20.78
N ALA A 202 -6.99 -7.75 -21.56
CA ALA A 202 -6.69 -9.18 -21.46
C ALA A 202 -6.06 -9.57 -20.11
N THR A 203 -5.21 -8.68 -19.58
CA THR A 203 -4.60 -8.88 -18.26
C THR A 203 -5.60 -8.66 -17.13
N ALA A 204 -6.53 -7.71 -17.27
CA ALA A 204 -7.62 -7.51 -16.32
C ALA A 204 -8.55 -8.74 -16.27
N GLU A 205 -8.90 -9.32 -17.42
CA GLU A 205 -9.67 -10.57 -17.50
C GLU A 205 -8.93 -11.75 -16.85
N LEU A 206 -7.62 -11.88 -17.09
CA LEU A 206 -6.79 -12.90 -16.44
C LEU A 206 -6.77 -12.73 -14.93
N ALA A 207 -6.58 -11.51 -14.42
CA ALA A 207 -6.57 -11.23 -12.99
C ALA A 207 -7.92 -11.58 -12.33
N ALA A 208 -9.02 -11.22 -12.98
CA ALA A 208 -10.38 -11.56 -12.54
C ALA A 208 -10.60 -13.07 -12.51
N ALA A 209 -10.25 -13.79 -13.58
CA ALA A 209 -10.38 -15.25 -13.69
C ALA A 209 -9.56 -16.00 -12.63
N ARG A 210 -8.41 -15.47 -12.24
CA ARG A 210 -7.53 -16.03 -11.18
C ARG A 210 -7.89 -15.56 -9.77
N GLY A 211 -8.90 -14.68 -9.62
CA GLY A 211 -9.33 -14.16 -8.33
C GLY A 211 -8.30 -13.25 -7.64
N VAL A 212 -7.39 -12.66 -8.41
CA VAL A 212 -6.37 -11.72 -7.91
C VAL A 212 -7.02 -10.41 -7.52
N TYR A 213 -6.56 -9.82 -6.43
CA TYR A 213 -6.98 -8.49 -5.99
C TYR A 213 -6.06 -7.42 -6.58
N ILE A 214 -6.61 -6.24 -6.89
CA ILE A 214 -5.80 -5.08 -7.30
C ILE A 214 -6.12 -3.89 -6.39
N VAL A 215 -5.09 -3.19 -5.95
CA VAL A 215 -5.21 -1.98 -5.11
C VAL A 215 -4.63 -0.80 -5.89
N PRO A 216 -5.44 -0.11 -6.72
CA PRO A 216 -4.99 1.05 -7.50
C PRO A 216 -4.91 2.28 -6.59
N THR A 217 -3.73 2.73 -6.29
CA THR A 217 -3.43 3.82 -5.36
C THR A 217 -3.52 5.18 -6.07
N MET A 218 -4.73 5.66 -6.31
CA MET A 218 -4.93 6.87 -7.10
C MET A 218 -4.50 8.14 -6.37
N ALA A 219 -4.71 8.21 -5.05
CA ALA A 219 -4.47 9.42 -4.26
C ALA A 219 -3.03 9.93 -4.40
N ILE A 220 -2.02 9.05 -4.37
CA ILE A 220 -0.61 9.47 -4.53
C ILE A 220 -0.35 10.07 -5.92
N ILE A 221 -0.89 9.48 -6.98
CA ILE A 221 -0.67 9.96 -8.35
C ILE A 221 -1.21 11.38 -8.49
N PHE A 222 -2.45 11.62 -8.04
CA PHE A 222 -3.06 12.94 -8.06
C PHE A 222 -2.36 13.94 -7.16
N ALA A 223 -1.92 13.53 -5.96
CA ALA A 223 -1.17 14.38 -5.06
C ALA A 223 0.19 14.79 -5.62
N LEU A 224 0.91 13.87 -6.30
CA LEU A 224 2.19 14.19 -6.94
C LEU A 224 2.04 15.12 -8.15
N ILE A 225 1.00 14.98 -8.94
CA ILE A 225 0.70 15.94 -10.03
C ILE A 225 0.50 17.34 -9.46
N GLU A 226 -0.23 17.47 -8.36
CA GLU A 226 -0.58 18.77 -7.77
C GLU A 226 0.58 19.37 -6.95
N LEU A 227 1.23 18.57 -6.14
CA LEU A 227 2.16 19.01 -5.09
C LEU A 227 3.61 18.58 -5.31
N GLY A 228 3.87 17.59 -6.17
CA GLY A 228 5.17 16.93 -6.27
C GLY A 228 6.32 17.90 -6.47
N LYS A 229 6.19 18.85 -7.40
CA LYS A 229 7.20 19.89 -7.64
C LYS A 229 7.43 20.76 -6.39
N LYS A 230 6.37 21.17 -5.70
CA LYS A 230 6.44 22.00 -4.48
C LYS A 230 7.11 21.27 -3.33
N LEU A 231 6.88 19.96 -3.22
CA LEU A 231 7.45 19.10 -2.18
C LEU A 231 8.86 18.58 -2.52
N GLY A 232 9.40 18.95 -3.70
CA GLY A 232 10.75 18.56 -4.10
C GLY A 232 10.86 17.13 -4.64
N PHE A 233 9.76 16.58 -5.20
CA PHE A 233 9.80 15.30 -5.90
C PHE A 233 10.73 15.40 -7.12
N PRO A 234 11.62 14.41 -7.37
CA PRO A 234 12.61 14.52 -8.43
C PRO A 234 11.98 14.74 -9.83
N ALA A 235 12.58 15.64 -10.63
CA ALA A 235 12.04 15.98 -11.97
C ALA A 235 11.95 14.76 -12.91
N GLN A 236 12.92 13.87 -12.85
CA GLN A 236 12.91 12.61 -13.62
C GLN A 236 11.72 11.72 -13.20
N SER A 237 11.43 11.64 -11.91
CA SER A 237 10.28 10.90 -11.39
C SER A 237 8.95 11.54 -11.78
N MET A 238 8.88 12.88 -11.88
CA MET A 238 7.68 13.58 -12.37
C MET A 238 7.28 13.16 -13.80
N ALA A 239 8.24 12.90 -14.69
CA ALA A 239 7.93 12.39 -16.03
C ALA A 239 7.22 11.02 -15.97
N LYS A 240 7.68 10.14 -15.07
CA LYS A 240 7.05 8.83 -14.82
C LYS A 240 5.64 8.97 -14.19
N VAL A 241 5.42 9.99 -13.31
CA VAL A 241 4.07 10.28 -12.77
C VAL A 241 3.09 10.58 -13.91
N HIS A 242 3.47 11.42 -14.87
CA HIS A 242 2.62 11.75 -16.01
C HIS A 242 2.30 10.51 -16.86
N GLU A 243 3.29 9.63 -17.11
CA GLU A 243 3.10 8.38 -17.84
C GLU A 243 1.99 7.50 -17.21
N VAL A 244 1.98 7.36 -15.88
CA VAL A 244 0.95 6.55 -15.20
C VAL A 244 -0.37 7.31 -15.02
N PHE A 245 -0.33 8.64 -14.83
CA PHE A 245 -1.51 9.46 -14.61
C PHE A 245 -2.48 9.41 -15.78
N ASP A 246 -1.97 9.52 -17.01
CA ASP A 246 -2.78 9.57 -18.24
C ASP A 246 -3.65 8.31 -18.43
N GLN A 247 -3.25 7.18 -17.83
CA GLN A 247 -3.95 5.91 -17.97
C GLN A 247 -4.61 5.42 -16.66
N ALA A 248 -4.38 6.08 -15.55
CA ALA A 248 -4.80 5.60 -14.23
C ALA A 248 -6.31 5.34 -14.13
N LEU A 249 -7.17 6.30 -14.51
CA LEU A 249 -8.63 6.14 -14.47
C LEU A 249 -9.13 5.14 -15.53
N SER A 250 -8.52 5.11 -16.71
CA SER A 250 -8.89 4.15 -17.75
C SER A 250 -8.54 2.72 -17.35
N GLY A 251 -7.38 2.50 -16.74
CA GLY A 251 -6.97 1.21 -16.17
C GLY A 251 -7.94 0.74 -15.09
N MET A 252 -8.33 1.62 -14.18
CA MET A 252 -9.31 1.32 -13.13
C MET A 252 -10.69 0.93 -13.71
N ASN A 253 -11.12 1.59 -14.80
CA ASN A 253 -12.35 1.22 -15.51
C ASN A 253 -12.23 -0.12 -16.25
N LEU A 254 -11.07 -0.47 -16.81
CA LEU A 254 -10.82 -1.81 -17.38
C LEU A 254 -10.92 -2.90 -16.31
N MET A 255 -10.30 -2.71 -15.15
CA MET A 255 -10.40 -3.63 -14.01
C MET A 255 -11.86 -3.83 -13.57
N ARG A 256 -12.63 -2.74 -13.45
CA ARG A 256 -14.06 -2.80 -13.09
C ARG A 256 -14.86 -3.61 -14.11
N LYS A 257 -14.68 -3.33 -15.41
CA LYS A 257 -15.39 -4.04 -16.49
C LYS A 257 -15.08 -5.52 -16.53
N ALA A 258 -13.84 -5.90 -16.25
CA ALA A 258 -13.40 -7.29 -16.17
C ALA A 258 -13.87 -8.02 -14.90
N GLY A 259 -14.43 -7.32 -13.92
CA GLY A 259 -14.86 -7.91 -12.66
C GLY A 259 -13.73 -8.20 -11.67
N VAL A 260 -12.60 -7.51 -11.78
CA VAL A 260 -11.49 -7.61 -10.84
C VAL A 260 -11.95 -7.16 -9.44
N LYS A 261 -11.52 -7.85 -8.41
CA LYS A 261 -11.72 -7.45 -7.02
C LYS A 261 -10.77 -6.31 -6.67
N ILE A 262 -11.31 -5.10 -6.56
CA ILE A 262 -10.52 -3.87 -6.38
C ILE A 262 -10.60 -3.40 -4.93
N GLY A 263 -9.44 -3.28 -4.27
CA GLY A 263 -9.32 -2.70 -2.94
C GLY A 263 -9.07 -1.19 -2.97
N LEU A 264 -9.25 -0.52 -1.83
CA LEU A 264 -8.88 0.87 -1.60
C LEU A 264 -7.51 0.92 -0.92
N GLY A 265 -6.59 1.70 -1.47
CA GLY A 265 -5.28 2.02 -0.91
C GLY A 265 -4.79 3.36 -1.45
N THR A 266 -3.92 4.05 -0.72
CA THR A 266 -3.58 5.45 -1.02
C THR A 266 -2.13 5.70 -1.41
N ASP A 267 -1.16 4.95 -0.86
CA ASP A 267 0.28 5.01 -1.17
C ASP A 267 0.91 6.41 -0.93
N LEU A 268 0.37 7.18 -0.02
CA LEU A 268 0.82 8.54 0.24
C LEU A 268 2.16 8.59 0.99
N LEU A 269 3.01 9.54 0.61
CA LEU A 269 4.36 9.73 1.13
C LEU A 269 4.54 11.15 1.70
N GLY A 270 5.32 11.29 2.76
CA GLY A 270 5.61 12.60 3.36
C GLY A 270 4.33 13.38 3.65
N GLU A 271 4.34 14.68 3.41
CA GLU A 271 3.21 15.58 3.69
C GLU A 271 1.97 15.30 2.80
N THR A 272 2.07 14.43 1.78
CA THR A 272 0.90 14.05 0.98
C THR A 272 -0.09 13.19 1.76
N TYR A 273 0.26 12.65 2.93
CA TYR A 273 -0.64 11.82 3.76
C TYR A 273 -1.99 12.51 4.04
N SER A 274 -2.01 13.85 4.11
CA SER A 274 -3.25 14.62 4.30
C SER A 274 -4.25 14.52 3.14
N HIS A 275 -3.87 13.91 2.02
CA HIS A 275 -4.74 13.65 0.87
C HIS A 275 -5.41 12.26 0.91
N GLN A 276 -5.30 11.50 2.01
CA GLN A 276 -5.82 10.13 2.11
C GLN A 276 -7.30 10.02 1.71
N CYS A 277 -8.13 10.93 2.17
CA CYS A 277 -9.55 10.92 1.88
C CYS A 277 -9.91 11.32 0.42
N ARG A 278 -8.96 11.87 -0.34
CA ARG A 278 -9.18 12.16 -1.78
C ARG A 278 -9.41 10.89 -2.62
N GLU A 279 -8.97 9.74 -2.15
CA GLU A 279 -9.22 8.47 -2.82
C GLU A 279 -10.72 8.25 -3.06
N PHE A 280 -11.59 8.70 -2.16
CA PHE A 280 -13.05 8.61 -2.32
C PHE A 280 -13.55 9.44 -3.49
N THR A 281 -13.11 10.70 -3.62
CA THR A 281 -13.53 11.60 -4.70
C THR A 281 -13.00 11.16 -6.06
N ILE A 282 -11.79 10.63 -6.12
CA ILE A 282 -11.20 10.12 -7.37
C ILE A 282 -11.97 8.88 -7.83
N ARG A 283 -12.27 7.96 -6.92
CA ARG A 283 -12.98 6.71 -7.27
C ARG A 283 -14.40 6.91 -7.75
N ARG A 284 -15.12 7.94 -7.32
CA ARG A 284 -16.49 8.20 -7.78
C ARG A 284 -16.59 8.49 -9.27
N GLU A 285 -15.49 8.85 -9.94
CA GLU A 285 -15.43 8.98 -11.40
C GLU A 285 -15.65 7.64 -12.13
N VAL A 286 -15.43 6.52 -11.44
CA VAL A 286 -15.51 5.17 -12.00
C VAL A 286 -16.55 4.30 -11.30
N PHE A 287 -16.70 4.42 -9.98
CA PHE A 287 -17.50 3.52 -9.13
C PHE A 287 -18.68 4.23 -8.47
N SER A 288 -19.73 3.46 -8.20
CA SER A 288 -20.82 3.90 -7.33
C SER A 288 -20.40 3.99 -5.86
N PRO A 289 -21.08 4.78 -5.02
CA PRO A 289 -20.80 4.86 -3.59
C PRO A 289 -20.75 3.50 -2.90
N LEU A 290 -21.66 2.59 -3.22
CA LEU A 290 -21.68 1.23 -2.65
C LEU A 290 -20.43 0.43 -3.02
N GLU A 291 -19.97 0.50 -4.29
CA GLU A 291 -18.74 -0.17 -4.71
C GLU A 291 -17.54 0.39 -3.93
N ILE A 292 -17.44 1.72 -3.79
CA ILE A 292 -16.34 2.38 -3.05
C ILE A 292 -16.34 1.97 -1.57
N LEU A 293 -17.52 1.97 -0.93
CA LEU A 293 -17.64 1.54 0.46
C LEU A 293 -17.20 0.07 0.66
N ARG A 294 -17.57 -0.82 -0.27
CA ARG A 294 -17.10 -2.21 -0.24
C ARG A 294 -15.59 -2.32 -0.42
N GLN A 295 -15.01 -1.51 -1.31
CA GLN A 295 -13.55 -1.44 -1.52
C GLN A 295 -12.82 -1.01 -0.24
N ALA A 296 -13.35 0.00 0.45
CA ALA A 296 -12.77 0.54 1.68
C ALA A 296 -13.08 -0.29 2.94
N THR A 297 -13.88 -1.35 2.85
CA THR A 297 -14.31 -2.15 3.99
C THR A 297 -14.16 -3.65 3.71
N SER A 298 -15.21 -4.33 3.23
CA SER A 298 -15.27 -5.79 3.12
C SER A 298 -14.27 -6.38 2.11
N LEU A 299 -14.03 -5.74 0.98
CA LEU A 299 -13.01 -6.20 0.00
C LEU A 299 -11.60 -6.04 0.55
N ASN A 300 -11.31 -4.92 1.20
CA ASN A 300 -10.03 -4.76 1.88
C ASN A 300 -9.83 -5.79 3.00
N ALA A 301 -10.88 -6.11 3.76
CA ALA A 301 -10.80 -7.19 4.75
C ALA A 301 -10.51 -8.56 4.10
N GLU A 302 -11.02 -8.85 2.89
CA GLU A 302 -10.65 -10.05 2.14
C GLU A 302 -9.18 -10.02 1.69
N ILE A 303 -8.67 -8.87 1.22
CA ILE A 303 -7.26 -8.68 0.87
C ILE A 303 -6.35 -9.01 2.05
N LEU A 304 -6.68 -8.47 3.23
CA LEU A 304 -5.92 -8.66 4.46
C LEU A 304 -6.11 -10.05 5.11
N GLN A 305 -6.85 -10.97 4.48
CA GLN A 305 -7.23 -12.27 5.07
C GLN A 305 -7.99 -12.15 6.41
N GLN A 306 -8.74 -11.06 6.58
CA GLN A 306 -9.54 -10.73 7.77
C GLN A 306 -11.05 -10.73 7.47
N LYS A 307 -11.48 -11.47 6.45
CA LYS A 307 -12.90 -11.59 6.09
C LYS A 307 -13.73 -12.07 7.29
N GLY A 308 -14.82 -11.37 7.58
CA GLY A 308 -15.70 -11.65 8.72
C GLY A 308 -15.15 -11.18 10.08
N LYS A 309 -13.91 -10.67 10.13
CA LYS A 309 -13.32 -10.08 11.33
C LYS A 309 -13.19 -8.54 11.23
N LEU A 310 -12.92 -8.04 10.03
CA LEU A 310 -12.83 -6.61 9.73
C LEU A 310 -13.78 -6.23 8.58
N GLY A 311 -14.05 -4.93 8.43
CA GLY A 311 -14.83 -4.39 7.33
C GLY A 311 -16.30 -4.83 7.28
N CYS A 312 -16.83 -5.32 8.40
CA CYS A 312 -18.23 -5.73 8.55
C CYS A 312 -18.75 -5.43 9.96
N ILE A 313 -20.05 -5.38 10.12
CA ILE A 313 -20.73 -5.38 11.42
C ILE A 313 -21.45 -6.72 11.53
N ALA A 314 -20.87 -7.63 12.30
CA ALA A 314 -21.35 -9.00 12.48
C ALA A 314 -20.95 -9.53 13.85
N PRO A 315 -21.62 -10.54 14.40
CA PRO A 315 -21.14 -11.27 15.58
C PRO A 315 -19.70 -11.76 15.36
N ASP A 316 -18.89 -11.72 16.41
CA ASP A 316 -17.47 -12.11 16.44
C ASP A 316 -16.53 -11.29 15.53
N ALA A 317 -17.00 -10.22 14.88
CA ALA A 317 -16.14 -9.23 14.23
C ALA A 317 -15.55 -8.27 15.27
N HIS A 318 -14.40 -7.69 14.92
CA HIS A 318 -13.86 -6.57 15.71
C HIS A 318 -14.84 -5.39 15.69
N ALA A 319 -15.03 -4.76 16.86
CA ALA A 319 -15.87 -3.58 17.00
C ALA A 319 -15.13 -2.34 16.46
N ASP A 320 -14.88 -2.34 15.15
CA ASP A 320 -14.30 -1.24 14.40
C ASP A 320 -15.42 -0.53 13.65
N LEU A 321 -15.87 0.61 14.17
CA LEU A 321 -17.08 1.31 13.71
C LEU A 321 -16.82 2.80 13.51
N ILE A 322 -17.52 3.38 12.53
CA ILE A 322 -17.65 4.84 12.40
C ILE A 322 -19.12 5.23 12.27
N VAL A 323 -19.48 6.37 12.89
CA VAL A 323 -20.78 7.02 12.67
C VAL A 323 -20.54 8.26 11.82
N VAL A 324 -21.18 8.28 10.67
CA VAL A 324 -21.08 9.38 9.68
C VAL A 324 -22.32 10.23 9.79
N GLU A 325 -22.17 11.54 9.84
CA GLU A 325 -23.29 12.48 9.72
C GLU A 325 -23.72 12.56 8.26
N GLY A 326 -24.91 12.05 7.96
CA GLY A 326 -25.44 11.89 6.61
C GLY A 326 -25.33 10.46 6.08
N ASP A 327 -25.68 10.27 4.81
CA ASP A 327 -25.71 8.97 4.14
C ASP A 327 -24.59 8.85 3.09
N PRO A 328 -23.50 8.10 3.36
CA PRO A 328 -22.41 7.89 2.41
C PRO A 328 -22.82 7.10 1.15
N LEU A 329 -23.95 6.37 1.16
CA LEU A 329 -24.48 5.71 -0.03
C LEU A 329 -25.10 6.72 -1.00
N ALA A 330 -25.67 7.83 -0.47
CA ALA A 330 -26.18 8.92 -1.29
C ALA A 330 -25.06 9.90 -1.70
N ASN A 331 -24.09 10.13 -0.81
CA ASN A 331 -22.99 11.07 -1.05
C ASN A 331 -21.69 10.58 -0.44
N ILE A 332 -20.82 9.99 -1.27
CA ILE A 332 -19.53 9.46 -0.84
C ILE A 332 -18.55 10.55 -0.38
N ASP A 333 -18.72 11.81 -0.82
CA ASP A 333 -17.87 12.93 -0.42
C ASP A 333 -17.94 13.26 1.07
N LEU A 334 -18.95 12.75 1.77
CA LEU A 334 -18.99 12.82 3.24
C LEU A 334 -17.74 12.18 3.88
N LEU A 335 -17.16 11.17 3.23
CA LEU A 335 -15.93 10.52 3.68
C LEU A 335 -14.65 11.20 3.17
N ALA A 336 -14.77 12.12 2.21
CA ALA A 336 -13.63 12.87 1.66
C ALA A 336 -13.24 14.11 2.50
N ALA A 337 -13.95 14.37 3.60
CA ALA A 337 -13.79 15.56 4.43
C ALA A 337 -12.84 15.36 5.63
N ASP A 338 -11.84 14.48 5.54
CA ASP A 338 -10.80 14.24 6.55
C ASP A 338 -11.40 14.01 7.97
N GLY A 339 -12.45 13.22 8.04
CA GLY A 339 -13.14 12.87 9.27
C GLY A 339 -14.02 13.96 9.88
N LYS A 340 -14.24 15.12 9.22
CA LYS A 340 -15.09 16.22 9.75
C LYS A 340 -16.53 15.79 9.95
N ASN A 341 -17.05 14.89 9.11
CA ASN A 341 -18.41 14.36 9.19
C ASN A 341 -18.51 13.09 10.07
N LEU A 342 -17.43 12.69 10.75
CA LEU A 342 -17.46 11.53 11.65
C LEU A 342 -17.81 11.97 13.07
N ARG A 343 -18.93 11.46 13.58
CA ARG A 343 -19.41 11.72 14.94
C ARG A 343 -18.85 10.74 15.97
N LEU A 344 -18.55 9.51 15.54
CA LEU A 344 -17.92 8.50 16.38
C LEU A 344 -16.90 7.70 15.56
N ILE A 345 -15.77 7.39 16.19
CA ILE A 345 -14.78 6.44 15.70
C ILE A 345 -14.51 5.47 16.84
N MET A 346 -14.71 4.18 16.59
CA MET A 346 -14.40 3.07 17.51
C MET A 346 -13.44 2.12 16.84
N ARG A 347 -12.37 1.72 17.57
CA ARG A 347 -11.41 0.71 17.14
C ARG A 347 -11.29 -0.37 18.20
N ALA A 348 -11.53 -1.62 17.84
CA ALA A 348 -11.48 -2.77 18.74
C ALA A 348 -12.34 -2.58 20.01
N GLY A 349 -13.50 -1.92 19.89
CA GLY A 349 -14.39 -1.62 21.02
C GLY A 349 -14.00 -0.40 21.85
N GLU A 350 -12.85 0.22 21.58
CA GLU A 350 -12.43 1.45 22.25
C GLU A 350 -12.88 2.68 21.44
N ILE A 351 -13.51 3.62 22.13
CA ILE A 351 -13.95 4.88 21.53
C ILE A 351 -12.75 5.80 21.36
N MET A 352 -12.37 6.04 20.12
CA MET A 352 -11.24 6.90 19.74
C MET A 352 -11.67 8.37 19.57
N ARG A 353 -12.93 8.58 19.18
CA ARG A 353 -13.57 9.91 19.03
C ARG A 353 -15.06 9.77 19.30
N ASN A 354 -15.64 10.72 20.01
CA ASN A 354 -17.08 10.81 20.23
C ASN A 354 -17.52 12.29 20.28
N THR A 355 -18.40 12.66 19.35
CA THR A 355 -19.05 13.97 19.23
C THR A 355 -20.56 13.83 18.96
N LEU A 356 -21.14 12.68 19.38
CA LEU A 356 -22.58 12.42 19.33
C LEU A 356 -23.34 13.33 20.29
#